data_40f234eeb54aee087f0eeb4b759378b8
#
_entry.id   40f234eeb54aee087f0eeb4b759378b8
#
_cell.length_a   1.000
_cell.length_b   1.000
_cell.length_c   1.000
_cell.angle_alpha   90.00
_cell.angle_beta   90.00
_cell.angle_gamma   90.00
#
_symmetry.space_group_name_H-M   'P 1'
#
loop_
_entity.id
_entity.type
_entity.pdbx_description
1 polymer ?
#
loop_
_entity_poly.entity_id
_entity_poly.type
_entity_poly.pdbx_seq_one_letter_code
_entity_poly.pdbx_strand_id
1 'polypeptide(L)'
;MMRKEILKEPSSTERIPAIIRQSPSVEAMQEQLKDYHDHDIAQSFEHLSRAERNLLYTGLDAQSLADIISYMNNPSDYIGEIVIDKLADVINEMDADDAADLWEDIDESVQVKLFPMLKPETRRNIRLINSYDEDEIGSLITTNYICIRRSLTIRQAMHELVKQAGEKDNISTLYVVDDRKCFCGAIDLKDLIIARENVALDSIISTAYPYLTDHDKISDRIEAIKDYAEDSLPVLNKDKKIIGIITAQDAVEAVDDEMSEDYAKLAGLSAEEDLNESTNDSIKKRLPWLIILLFLGMVVSSVVGAFEGVVAILPVVICFQSLILDMAGNVGTQSLAVTIRVLMDENLSGADKLRLVAKEMKVGFCNGSLLGVMTFLVLGIYIALFKGYAMGTALLISGCVGISLLVAIIISSLVGTLVPLLFHKINIDPAVASGPLITTVNDLVAVVTYYGLAWLLLIEIFQII
;
A
#
# COMPACT_ATOMS: atom_id res chain seq x y z
N MET A 1 46.43 -21.08 -4.85
CA MET A 1 45.70 -19.83 -4.63
C MET A 1 44.53 -20.12 -3.69
N MET A 2 44.76 -20.00 -2.37
CA MET A 2 43.72 -20.18 -1.35
C MET A 2 42.75 -18.97 -1.42
N ARG A 3 41.47 -19.21 -1.76
CA ARG A 3 40.39 -18.24 -1.51
C ARG A 3 40.34 -18.04 0.01
N LYS A 4 40.66 -16.83 0.47
CA LYS A 4 40.25 -16.38 1.81
C LYS A 4 38.73 -16.44 1.80
N GLU A 5 38.14 -17.38 2.51
CA GLU A 5 36.74 -17.24 2.99
C GLU A 5 36.72 -15.98 3.85
N ILE A 6 36.08 -14.94 3.29
CA ILE A 6 35.62 -13.81 4.08
C ILE A 6 34.57 -14.41 5.01
N LEU A 7 34.93 -14.64 6.26
CA LEU A 7 33.98 -14.95 7.33
C LEU A 7 32.97 -13.81 7.29
N LYS A 8 31.76 -14.08 6.79
CA LYS A 8 30.63 -13.17 6.96
C LYS A 8 30.48 -12.98 8.45
N GLU A 9 30.56 -11.76 8.93
CA GLU A 9 30.16 -11.48 10.30
C GLU A 9 28.73 -11.97 10.48
N PRO A 10 28.39 -12.69 11.56
CA PRO A 10 27.04 -13.17 11.79
C PRO A 10 26.08 -11.98 11.82
N SER A 11 24.91 -12.15 11.24
CA SER A 11 23.85 -11.12 11.21
C SER A 11 23.39 -10.78 12.63
N SER A 12 22.76 -9.63 12.83
CA SER A 12 22.15 -9.23 14.11
C SER A 12 21.21 -10.33 14.61
N THR A 13 20.43 -10.94 13.73
CA THR A 13 19.50 -12.05 13.99
C THR A 13 20.17 -13.33 14.47
N GLU A 14 21.47 -13.54 14.25
CA GLU A 14 22.23 -14.66 14.79
C GLU A 14 22.96 -14.28 16.09
N ARG A 15 23.39 -13.02 16.23
CA ARG A 15 24.14 -12.53 17.38
C ARG A 15 23.24 -12.31 18.60
N ILE A 16 22.07 -11.71 18.44
CA ILE A 16 21.15 -11.38 19.54
C ILE A 16 20.70 -12.66 20.29
N PRO A 17 20.24 -13.74 19.64
CA PRO A 17 19.96 -15.00 20.35
C PRO A 17 21.18 -15.59 21.08
N ALA A 18 22.38 -15.42 20.51
CA ALA A 18 23.61 -15.90 21.18
C ALA A 18 23.92 -15.08 22.45
N ILE A 19 23.72 -13.77 22.43
CA ILE A 19 23.84 -12.89 23.61
C ILE A 19 22.86 -13.33 24.69
N ILE A 20 21.60 -13.54 24.37
CA ILE A 20 20.57 -13.94 25.32
C ILE A 20 20.90 -15.29 25.98
N ARG A 21 21.42 -16.26 25.19
CA ARG A 21 21.80 -17.61 25.66
C ARG A 21 23.07 -17.65 26.51
N GLN A 22 24.03 -16.76 26.25
CA GLN A 22 25.39 -16.85 26.79
C GLN A 22 25.67 -15.78 27.85
N SER A 23 24.82 -14.80 28.05
CA SER A 23 25.02 -13.76 29.06
C SER A 23 24.98 -14.35 30.48
N PRO A 24 25.95 -14.01 31.30
CA PRO A 24 26.09 -14.60 32.65
C PRO A 24 25.03 -14.05 33.63
N SER A 25 24.44 -12.91 33.36
CA SER A 25 23.36 -12.29 34.13
C SER A 25 22.44 -11.43 33.25
N VAL A 26 21.30 -11.06 33.79
CA VAL A 26 20.32 -10.19 33.12
C VAL A 26 20.93 -8.81 32.80
N GLU A 27 21.69 -8.26 33.75
CA GLU A 27 22.38 -6.97 33.61
C GLU A 27 23.42 -7.00 32.49
N ALA A 28 24.16 -8.10 32.36
CA ALA A 28 25.15 -8.29 31.30
C ALA A 28 24.47 -8.44 29.93
N MET A 29 23.29 -9.04 29.87
CA MET A 29 22.47 -9.14 28.67
C MET A 29 21.96 -7.76 28.26
N GLN A 30 21.37 -7.00 29.17
CA GLN A 30 20.90 -5.63 28.92
C GLN A 30 22.01 -4.73 28.37
N GLU A 31 23.20 -4.75 28.98
CA GLU A 31 24.31 -3.90 28.54
C GLU A 31 24.81 -4.25 27.14
N GLN A 32 24.75 -5.52 26.74
CA GLN A 32 25.12 -5.94 25.39
C GLN A 32 24.04 -5.65 24.37
N LEU A 33 22.75 -5.69 24.76
CA LEU A 33 21.64 -5.38 23.86
C LEU A 33 21.53 -3.89 23.54
N LYS A 34 22.04 -2.98 24.37
CA LYS A 34 22.08 -1.54 24.07
C LYS A 34 22.85 -1.16 22.80
N ASP A 35 23.76 -2.03 22.34
CA ASP A 35 24.52 -1.82 21.11
C ASP A 35 23.70 -2.17 19.83
N TYR A 36 22.50 -2.73 19.98
CA TYR A 36 21.63 -3.15 18.88
C TYR A 36 20.40 -2.25 18.81
N HIS A 37 19.90 -2.05 17.60
CA HIS A 37 18.65 -1.34 17.36
C HIS A 37 17.46 -2.20 17.78
N ASP A 38 16.40 -1.59 18.30
CA ASP A 38 15.22 -2.31 18.80
C ASP A 38 14.55 -3.15 17.70
N HIS A 39 14.54 -2.67 16.46
CA HIS A 39 14.12 -3.43 15.28
C HIS A 39 14.90 -4.75 15.09
N ASP A 40 16.23 -4.76 15.28
CA ASP A 40 17.02 -5.98 15.17
C ASP A 40 16.68 -6.98 16.30
N ILE A 41 16.38 -6.44 17.49
CA ILE A 41 15.94 -7.24 18.64
C ILE A 41 14.54 -7.83 18.35
N ALA A 42 13.61 -7.04 17.84
CA ALA A 42 12.28 -7.48 17.44
C ALA A 42 12.33 -8.62 16.41
N GLN A 43 13.11 -8.47 15.35
CA GLN A 43 13.31 -9.54 14.35
C GLN A 43 13.89 -10.83 14.93
N SER A 44 14.66 -10.75 16.02
CA SER A 44 15.24 -11.93 16.66
C SER A 44 14.20 -12.80 17.41
N PHE A 45 13.01 -12.26 17.72
CA PHE A 45 11.97 -12.95 18.51
C PHE A 45 11.53 -14.28 17.89
N GLU A 46 11.44 -14.35 16.57
CA GLU A 46 11.09 -15.58 15.84
C GLU A 46 12.11 -16.71 16.06
N HIS A 47 13.37 -16.34 16.38
CA HIS A 47 14.47 -17.27 16.58
C HIS A 47 14.71 -17.62 18.06
N LEU A 48 13.90 -17.05 18.97
CA LEU A 48 13.97 -17.27 20.41
C LEU A 48 12.93 -18.30 20.88
N SER A 49 13.34 -19.18 21.77
CA SER A 49 12.39 -20.01 22.52
C SER A 49 11.62 -19.15 23.53
N ARG A 50 10.44 -19.64 23.94
CA ARG A 50 9.62 -18.96 24.97
C ARG A 50 10.40 -18.67 26.27
N ALA A 51 11.31 -19.56 26.67
CA ALA A 51 12.13 -19.37 27.86
C ALA A 51 13.13 -18.22 27.70
N GLU A 52 13.67 -18.03 26.47
CA GLU A 52 14.58 -16.94 26.13
C GLU A 52 13.83 -15.61 26.03
N ARG A 53 12.62 -15.60 25.41
CA ARG A 53 11.76 -14.41 25.41
C ARG A 53 11.37 -13.98 26.82
N ASN A 54 11.07 -14.92 27.70
CA ASN A 54 10.79 -14.60 29.12
C ASN A 54 11.96 -13.91 29.84
N LEU A 55 13.22 -14.18 29.45
CA LEU A 55 14.36 -13.44 29.99
C LEU A 55 14.33 -11.98 29.55
N LEU A 56 13.91 -11.69 28.31
CA LEU A 56 13.73 -10.33 27.83
C LEU A 56 12.57 -9.63 28.56
N TYR A 57 11.40 -10.28 28.68
CA TYR A 57 10.23 -9.71 29.35
C TYR A 57 10.48 -9.36 30.83
N THR A 58 11.31 -10.15 31.51
CA THR A 58 11.65 -9.90 32.93
C THR A 58 12.89 -9.03 33.09
N GLY A 59 13.78 -9.05 32.10
CA GLY A 59 15.04 -8.34 32.14
C GLY A 59 14.96 -6.90 31.68
N LEU A 60 14.22 -6.61 30.62
CA LEU A 60 14.09 -5.25 30.09
C LEU A 60 13.09 -4.41 30.88
N ASP A 61 13.30 -3.11 30.91
CA ASP A 61 12.30 -2.17 31.45
C ASP A 61 11.09 -2.04 30.51
N ALA A 62 10.08 -1.31 30.92
CA ALA A 62 8.84 -1.20 30.15
C ALA A 62 9.03 -0.39 28.86
N GLN A 63 9.86 0.66 28.91
CA GLN A 63 10.16 1.49 27.74
C GLN A 63 10.87 0.66 26.66
N SER A 64 11.98 0.01 26.99
CA SER A 64 12.73 -0.83 26.04
C SER A 64 11.87 -1.95 25.43
N LEU A 65 10.94 -2.51 26.19
CA LEU A 65 10.00 -3.51 25.67
C LEU A 65 8.95 -2.86 24.75
N ALA A 66 8.47 -1.68 25.07
CA ALA A 66 7.56 -0.92 24.23
C ALA A 66 8.20 -0.65 22.85
N ASP A 67 9.42 -0.08 22.87
CA ASP A 67 10.20 0.24 21.67
C ASP A 67 10.43 -1.01 20.79
N ILE A 68 10.76 -2.16 21.40
CA ILE A 68 10.96 -3.42 20.67
C ILE A 68 9.63 -3.94 20.09
N ILE A 69 8.54 -3.91 20.86
CA ILE A 69 7.24 -4.45 20.43
C ILE A 69 6.65 -3.61 19.29
N SER A 70 6.86 -2.30 19.26
CA SER A 70 6.44 -1.41 18.17
C SER A 70 7.08 -1.77 16.82
N TYR A 71 8.23 -2.45 16.81
CA TYR A 71 8.86 -2.95 15.59
C TYR A 71 8.46 -4.38 15.21
N MET A 72 7.51 -5.01 15.90
CA MET A 72 7.08 -6.38 15.58
C MET A 72 5.96 -6.38 14.55
N ASN A 73 6.09 -7.18 13.49
CA ASN A 73 5.03 -7.34 12.48
C ASN A 73 3.76 -8.03 13.04
N ASN A 74 3.91 -8.94 14.00
CA ASN A 74 2.80 -9.70 14.61
C ASN A 74 2.99 -9.77 16.14
N PRO A 75 2.79 -8.68 16.87
CA PRO A 75 2.97 -8.65 18.32
C PRO A 75 2.01 -9.59 19.07
N SER A 76 0.82 -9.83 18.53
CA SER A 76 -0.21 -10.73 19.08
C SER A 76 0.29 -12.15 19.36
N ASP A 77 1.27 -12.66 18.62
CA ASP A 77 1.89 -13.97 18.85
C ASP A 77 2.67 -14.06 20.16
N TYR A 78 3.13 -12.93 20.68
CA TYR A 78 4.08 -12.84 21.80
C TYR A 78 3.49 -12.19 23.05
N ILE A 79 2.56 -11.24 22.92
CA ILE A 79 2.01 -10.48 24.06
C ILE A 79 1.32 -11.37 25.09
N GLY A 80 0.71 -12.49 24.65
CA GLY A 80 0.12 -13.49 25.53
C GLY A 80 1.10 -14.19 26.48
N GLU A 81 2.41 -14.03 26.26
CA GLU A 81 3.48 -14.55 27.13
C GLU A 81 3.86 -13.57 28.24
N ILE A 82 3.51 -12.29 28.10
CA ILE A 82 3.85 -11.22 29.04
C ILE A 82 2.86 -11.23 30.21
N VAL A 83 3.37 -11.08 31.44
CA VAL A 83 2.53 -10.95 32.62
C VAL A 83 1.71 -9.67 32.55
N ILE A 84 0.43 -9.72 32.90
CA ILE A 84 -0.53 -8.63 32.71
C ILE A 84 -0.11 -7.28 33.33
N ASP A 85 0.53 -7.30 34.50
CA ASP A 85 1.06 -6.09 35.14
C ASP A 85 2.15 -5.45 34.27
N LYS A 86 3.08 -6.28 33.76
CA LYS A 86 4.15 -5.80 32.89
C LYS A 86 3.63 -5.32 31.54
N LEU A 87 2.63 -6.01 30.97
CA LEU A 87 1.97 -5.59 29.73
C LEU A 87 1.29 -4.23 29.89
N ALA A 88 0.66 -3.98 31.04
CA ALA A 88 0.09 -2.67 31.34
C ALA A 88 1.15 -1.57 31.40
N ASP A 89 2.31 -1.86 32.00
CA ASP A 89 3.44 -0.92 32.04
C ASP A 89 3.99 -0.65 30.65
N VAL A 90 4.14 -1.67 29.79
CA VAL A 90 4.59 -1.56 28.41
C VAL A 90 3.64 -0.67 27.60
N ILE A 91 2.35 -0.95 27.59
CA ILE A 91 1.33 -0.14 26.87
C ILE A 91 1.31 1.31 27.37
N ASN A 92 1.61 1.55 28.64
CA ASN A 92 1.69 2.91 29.18
C ASN A 92 2.92 3.71 28.73
N GLU A 93 3.96 3.05 28.23
CA GLU A 93 5.19 3.67 27.72
C GLU A 93 5.23 3.71 26.18
N MET A 94 4.33 3.00 25.48
CA MET A 94 4.19 3.03 24.01
C MET A 94 3.69 4.38 23.51
N ASP A 95 4.01 4.73 22.28
CA ASP A 95 3.36 5.80 21.55
C ASP A 95 1.86 5.52 21.39
N ALA A 96 1.08 6.55 21.11
CA ALA A 96 -0.37 6.45 21.23
C ALA A 96 -1.00 5.57 20.15
N ASP A 97 -0.49 5.64 18.94
CA ASP A 97 -0.81 4.81 17.78
C ASP A 97 -0.44 3.35 18.04
N ASP A 98 0.83 3.06 18.32
CA ASP A 98 1.30 1.70 18.67
C ASP A 98 0.49 1.06 19.80
N ALA A 99 0.15 1.87 20.84
CA ALA A 99 -0.66 1.39 21.93
C ALA A 99 -2.11 1.09 21.53
N ALA A 100 -2.66 1.81 20.53
CA ALA A 100 -3.99 1.57 19.99
C ALA A 100 -4.01 0.32 19.12
N ASP A 101 -3.02 0.14 18.24
CA ASP A 101 -2.89 -1.03 17.38
C ASP A 101 -2.69 -2.30 18.21
N LEU A 102 -1.76 -2.26 19.18
CA LEU A 102 -1.56 -3.38 20.09
C LEU A 102 -2.83 -3.70 20.91
N TRP A 103 -3.61 -2.68 21.25
CA TRP A 103 -4.87 -2.85 21.98
C TRP A 103 -5.90 -3.63 21.19
N GLU A 104 -6.01 -3.43 19.88
CA GLU A 104 -6.93 -4.16 19.01
C GLU A 104 -6.57 -5.65 18.90
N ASP A 105 -5.29 -5.96 18.93
CA ASP A 105 -4.76 -7.33 18.91
C ASP A 105 -5.00 -8.12 20.19
N ILE A 106 -5.31 -7.46 21.30
CA ILE A 106 -5.50 -8.10 22.61
C ILE A 106 -6.92 -8.68 22.74
N ASP A 107 -7.02 -9.94 23.15
CA ASP A 107 -8.29 -10.59 23.46
C ASP A 107 -9.18 -9.75 24.39
N GLU A 108 -10.48 -9.59 24.10
CA GLU A 108 -11.45 -8.80 24.88
C GLU A 108 -11.45 -9.20 26.37
N SER A 109 -11.27 -10.48 26.69
CA SER A 109 -11.20 -10.98 28.07
C SER A 109 -9.98 -10.46 28.85
N VAL A 110 -8.89 -10.17 28.14
CA VAL A 110 -7.65 -9.58 28.70
C VAL A 110 -7.80 -8.06 28.76
N GLN A 111 -8.35 -7.43 27.73
CA GLN A 111 -8.62 -5.99 27.69
C GLN A 111 -9.43 -5.53 28.91
N VAL A 112 -10.48 -6.25 29.29
CA VAL A 112 -11.32 -5.94 30.48
C VAL A 112 -10.50 -5.87 31.78
N LYS A 113 -9.46 -6.69 31.91
CA LYS A 113 -8.58 -6.73 33.07
C LYS A 113 -7.50 -5.65 33.01
N LEU A 114 -6.97 -5.45 31.81
CA LEU A 114 -5.83 -4.57 31.54
C LEU A 114 -6.24 -3.08 31.57
N PHE A 115 -7.40 -2.74 31.01
CA PHE A 115 -7.87 -1.36 30.88
C PHE A 115 -7.85 -0.55 32.18
N PRO A 116 -8.30 -1.08 33.36
CA PRO A 116 -8.22 -0.36 34.62
C PRO A 116 -6.79 -0.05 35.10
N MET A 117 -5.79 -0.83 34.61
CA MET A 117 -4.38 -0.72 34.99
C MET A 117 -3.64 0.34 34.19
N LEU A 118 -4.15 0.73 33.01
CA LEU A 118 -3.56 1.75 32.16
C LEU A 118 -3.68 3.15 32.80
N LYS A 119 -2.70 4.01 32.49
CA LYS A 119 -2.72 5.45 32.88
C LYS A 119 -3.96 6.14 32.27
N PRO A 120 -4.51 7.19 32.92
CA PRO A 120 -5.67 7.90 32.37
C PRO A 120 -5.41 8.54 30.99
N GLU A 121 -4.17 8.90 30.68
CA GLU A 121 -3.74 9.45 29.39
C GLU A 121 -3.79 8.37 28.33
N THR A 122 -3.13 7.24 28.54
CA THR A 122 -3.12 6.08 27.61
C THR A 122 -4.55 5.63 27.28
N ARG A 123 -5.43 5.52 28.30
CA ARG A 123 -6.84 5.18 28.06
C ARG A 123 -7.58 6.20 27.21
N ARG A 124 -7.23 7.48 27.29
CA ARG A 124 -7.84 8.53 26.45
C ARG A 124 -7.32 8.44 25.02
N ASN A 125 -6.04 8.21 24.86
CA ASN A 125 -5.39 8.08 23.54
C ASN A 125 -5.94 6.89 22.78
N ILE A 126 -5.96 5.70 23.37
CA ILE A 126 -6.56 4.50 22.77
C ILE A 126 -8.01 4.75 22.36
N ARG A 127 -8.83 5.37 23.21
CA ARG A 127 -10.22 5.70 22.85
C ARG A 127 -10.34 6.74 21.74
N LEU A 128 -9.43 7.69 21.69
CA LEU A 128 -9.42 8.72 20.66
C LEU A 128 -9.10 8.08 19.31
N ILE A 129 -8.01 7.32 19.22
CA ILE A 129 -7.53 6.69 18.00
C ILE A 129 -8.56 5.68 17.50
N ASN A 130 -9.05 4.77 18.32
CA ASN A 130 -10.08 3.79 17.96
C ASN A 130 -11.48 4.42 17.70
N SER A 131 -11.64 5.74 17.78
CA SER A 131 -12.85 6.43 17.34
C SER A 131 -12.82 6.83 15.87
N TYR A 132 -11.68 6.73 15.22
CA TYR A 132 -11.51 6.93 13.80
C TYR A 132 -11.60 5.59 13.05
N ASP A 133 -11.98 5.64 11.78
CA ASP A 133 -11.88 4.48 10.91
C ASP A 133 -10.39 4.23 10.55
N GLU A 134 -9.99 2.98 10.32
CA GLU A 134 -8.59 2.59 10.02
C GLU A 134 -8.01 3.34 8.81
N ASP A 135 -8.83 3.77 7.87
CA ASP A 135 -8.44 4.53 6.68
C ASP A 135 -8.46 6.07 6.87
N GLU A 136 -8.71 6.56 8.10
CA GLU A 136 -8.69 7.99 8.42
C GLU A 136 -7.33 8.41 9.03
N ILE A 137 -6.88 9.62 8.72
CA ILE A 137 -5.64 10.22 9.28
C ILE A 137 -5.60 10.18 10.81
N GLY A 138 -6.77 10.26 11.45
CA GLY A 138 -6.89 10.22 12.91
C GLY A 138 -6.48 8.90 13.55
N SER A 139 -6.42 7.79 12.80
CA SER A 139 -5.95 6.49 13.29
C SER A 139 -4.43 6.44 13.48
N LEU A 140 -3.67 7.24 12.73
CA LEU A 140 -2.19 7.24 12.69
C LEU A 140 -1.55 8.23 13.66
N ILE A 141 -2.31 8.88 14.55
CA ILE A 141 -1.78 9.96 15.38
C ILE A 141 -1.05 9.48 16.62
N THR A 142 0.15 10.00 16.83
CA THR A 142 0.75 9.98 18.18
C THR A 142 0.52 11.29 18.93
N THR A 143 0.43 11.22 20.25
CA THR A 143 0.32 12.39 21.14
C THR A 143 1.66 12.81 21.74
N ASN A 144 2.74 12.20 21.25
CA ASN A 144 4.11 12.40 21.69
C ASN A 144 4.74 13.60 20.94
N TYR A 145 4.33 14.84 21.28
CA TYR A 145 4.84 16.06 20.64
C TYR A 145 4.93 17.24 21.60
N ILE A 146 5.75 18.24 21.25
CA ILE A 146 5.92 19.48 21.99
C ILE A 146 4.97 20.56 21.50
N CYS A 147 4.22 21.16 22.43
CA CYS A 147 3.30 22.25 22.12
C CYS A 147 3.58 23.48 22.99
N ILE A 148 3.75 24.66 22.38
CA ILE A 148 4.05 25.92 23.06
C ILE A 148 3.04 27.00 22.68
N ARG A 149 2.85 27.99 23.57
CA ARG A 149 1.95 29.12 23.29
C ARG A 149 2.67 30.21 22.52
N ARG A 150 2.01 30.80 21.54
CA ARG A 150 2.49 31.92 20.73
C ARG A 150 2.88 33.15 21.56
N SER A 151 2.23 33.38 22.68
CA SER A 151 2.46 34.53 23.55
C SER A 151 3.75 34.47 24.39
N LEU A 152 4.49 33.35 24.32
CA LEU A 152 5.74 33.18 25.07
C LEU A 152 6.91 34.00 24.47
N THR A 153 7.87 34.31 25.30
CA THR A 153 9.21 34.79 24.85
C THR A 153 10.08 33.59 24.48
N ILE A 154 11.14 33.79 23.70
CA ILE A 154 12.13 32.75 23.35
C ILE A 154 12.60 31.98 24.59
N ARG A 155 12.97 32.71 25.66
CA ARG A 155 13.40 32.08 26.93
C ARG A 155 12.32 31.23 27.58
N GLN A 156 11.07 31.68 27.57
CA GLN A 156 9.93 30.90 28.12
C GLN A 156 9.63 29.71 27.24
N ALA A 157 9.68 29.85 25.92
CA ALA A 157 9.49 28.73 24.97
C ALA A 157 10.56 27.66 25.17
N MET A 158 11.82 28.02 25.32
CA MET A 158 12.90 27.08 25.65
C MET A 158 12.68 26.40 27.02
N HIS A 159 12.18 27.12 28.00
CA HIS A 159 11.87 26.51 29.30
C HIS A 159 10.71 25.48 29.21
N GLU A 160 9.66 25.81 28.45
CA GLU A 160 8.55 24.88 28.22
C GLU A 160 9.00 23.65 27.40
N LEU A 161 9.88 23.84 26.38
CA LEU A 161 10.49 22.72 25.66
C LEU A 161 11.23 21.78 26.61
N VAL A 162 12.17 22.29 27.41
CA VAL A 162 12.98 21.47 28.34
C VAL A 162 12.06 20.73 29.35
N LYS A 163 10.97 21.36 29.79
CA LYS A 163 10.02 20.74 30.70
C LYS A 163 9.25 19.58 30.03
N GLN A 164 8.83 19.74 28.77
CA GLN A 164 8.08 18.70 28.04
C GLN A 164 8.99 17.60 27.49
N ALA A 165 10.22 17.92 27.10
CA ALA A 165 11.19 16.97 26.55
C ALA A 165 11.64 15.86 27.53
N GLY A 166 11.26 15.93 28.80
CA GLY A 166 11.44 14.83 29.76
C GLY A 166 10.38 13.73 29.64
N GLU A 167 9.29 13.99 28.90
CA GLU A 167 8.15 13.07 28.74
C GLU A 167 7.75 12.90 27.26
N LYS A 168 8.39 13.65 26.33
CA LYS A 168 8.08 13.66 24.90
C LYS A 168 9.37 13.55 24.08
N ASP A 169 9.40 12.62 23.14
CA ASP A 169 10.58 12.31 22.34
C ASP A 169 10.60 13.08 21.02
N ASN A 170 9.43 13.39 20.44
CA ASN A 170 9.32 14.18 19.20
C ASN A 170 9.53 15.66 19.48
N ILE A 171 10.81 16.07 19.55
CA ILE A 171 11.25 17.43 19.92
C ILE A 171 11.77 18.26 18.74
N SER A 172 12.00 17.65 17.57
CA SER A 172 12.57 18.32 16.40
C SER A 172 11.69 19.49 15.93
N THR A 173 10.38 19.33 16.01
CA THR A 173 9.38 20.33 15.64
C THR A 173 8.52 20.70 16.85
N LEU A 174 8.43 21.99 17.16
CA LEU A 174 7.59 22.54 18.20
C LEU A 174 6.33 23.17 17.60
N TYR A 175 5.16 22.69 18.00
CA TYR A 175 3.90 23.24 17.50
C TYR A 175 3.44 24.44 18.34
N VAL A 176 3.02 25.48 17.64
CA VAL A 176 2.62 26.74 18.26
C VAL A 176 1.12 26.90 18.21
N VAL A 177 0.52 27.20 19.37
CA VAL A 177 -0.92 27.45 19.50
C VAL A 177 -1.21 28.83 20.09
N ASP A 178 -2.39 29.35 19.75
CA ASP A 178 -2.92 30.58 20.35
C ASP A 178 -3.50 30.35 21.78
N ASP A 179 -4.03 31.41 22.38
CA ASP A 179 -4.67 31.34 23.70
C ASP A 179 -5.94 30.47 23.70
N ARG A 180 -6.53 30.19 22.54
CA ARG A 180 -7.69 29.29 22.34
C ARG A 180 -7.28 27.85 22.07
N LYS A 181 -5.96 27.56 22.07
CA LYS A 181 -5.35 26.29 21.69
C LYS A 181 -5.53 25.92 20.21
N CYS A 182 -5.76 26.92 19.31
CA CYS A 182 -5.78 26.69 17.89
C CYS A 182 -4.35 26.73 17.33
N PHE A 183 -4.10 25.87 16.35
CA PHE A 183 -2.79 25.79 15.67
C PHE A 183 -2.46 27.09 14.94
N CYS A 184 -1.24 27.58 15.12
CA CYS A 184 -0.75 28.83 14.51
C CYS A 184 0.45 28.63 13.60
N GLY A 185 1.13 27.49 13.68
CA GLY A 185 2.35 27.19 12.96
C GLY A 185 3.31 26.33 13.77
N ALA A 186 4.50 26.15 13.28
CA ALA A 186 5.53 25.34 13.92
C ALA A 186 6.87 26.11 14.00
N ILE A 187 7.75 25.66 14.87
CA ILE A 187 9.12 26.15 15.02
C ILE A 187 10.05 24.94 14.96
N ASP A 188 11.05 24.99 14.10
CA ASP A 188 12.14 24.03 14.11
C ASP A 188 12.96 24.20 15.41
N LEU A 189 13.29 23.13 16.09
CA LEU A 189 14.12 23.15 17.30
C LEU A 189 15.42 23.91 17.09
N LYS A 190 16.05 23.74 15.93
CA LYS A 190 17.27 24.47 15.56
C LYS A 190 17.05 25.98 15.58
N ASP A 191 15.92 26.47 15.06
CA ASP A 191 15.62 27.89 15.01
C ASP A 191 15.39 28.47 16.42
N LEU A 192 14.75 27.69 17.29
CA LEU A 192 14.58 28.07 18.70
C LEU A 192 15.94 28.14 19.44
N ILE A 193 16.85 27.18 19.19
CA ILE A 193 18.19 27.12 19.83
C ILE A 193 19.05 28.29 19.42
N ILE A 194 19.03 28.72 18.15
CA ILE A 194 19.87 29.82 17.64
C ILE A 194 19.24 31.21 17.86
N ALA A 195 17.96 31.26 18.22
CA ALA A 195 17.24 32.52 18.45
C ALA A 195 17.80 33.29 19.64
N ARG A 196 17.95 34.60 19.47
CA ARG A 196 18.41 35.49 20.56
C ARG A 196 17.21 35.84 21.46
N GLU A 197 17.46 35.99 22.75
CA GLU A 197 16.41 36.32 23.76
C GLU A 197 15.61 37.60 23.45
N ASN A 198 16.17 38.54 22.73
CA ASN A 198 15.54 39.83 22.38
C ASN A 198 14.69 39.78 21.11
N VAL A 199 14.61 38.61 20.44
CA VAL A 199 13.81 38.41 19.24
C VAL A 199 12.42 37.99 19.64
N ALA A 200 11.39 38.46 18.95
CA ALA A 200 10.03 38.01 19.16
C ALA A 200 9.87 36.56 18.67
N LEU A 201 9.17 35.73 19.45
CA LEU A 201 8.88 34.32 19.06
C LEU A 201 8.19 34.26 17.68
N ASP A 202 7.28 35.18 17.41
CA ASP A 202 6.55 35.29 16.14
C ASP A 202 7.47 35.35 14.90
N SER A 203 8.71 35.81 15.03
CA SER A 203 9.63 35.94 13.88
C SER A 203 10.28 34.61 13.46
N ILE A 204 10.19 33.58 14.29
CA ILE A 204 10.71 32.24 14.01
C ILE A 204 9.60 31.20 13.81
N ILE A 205 8.31 31.63 13.91
CA ILE A 205 7.18 30.73 13.65
C ILE A 205 6.95 30.61 12.15
N SER A 206 7.01 29.40 11.63
CA SER A 206 6.54 29.05 10.29
C SER A 206 5.01 28.96 10.29
N THR A 207 4.33 30.03 9.88
CA THR A 207 2.85 30.08 9.87
C THR A 207 2.22 29.34 8.68
N ALA A 208 3.02 28.99 7.67
CA ALA A 208 2.62 28.21 6.50
C ALA A 208 3.00 26.73 6.63
N TYR A 209 3.26 26.27 7.86
CA TYR A 209 3.58 24.87 8.12
C TYR A 209 2.40 23.96 7.69
N PRO A 210 2.66 22.85 6.97
CA PRO A 210 1.61 21.95 6.52
C PRO A 210 0.90 21.24 7.68
N TYR A 211 -0.33 20.85 7.48
CA TYR A 211 -1.10 20.09 8.46
C TYR A 211 -2.10 19.16 7.78
N LEU A 212 -2.55 18.15 8.49
CA LEU A 212 -3.56 17.20 8.07
C LEU A 212 -4.84 17.37 8.91
N THR A 213 -5.96 16.84 8.43
CA THR A 213 -7.24 16.87 9.15
C THR A 213 -7.61 15.44 9.59
N ASP A 214 -8.12 15.31 10.79
CA ASP A 214 -8.39 14.03 11.47
C ASP A 214 -9.25 13.03 10.67
N HIS A 215 -10.27 13.51 9.96
CA HIS A 215 -11.19 12.69 9.16
C HIS A 215 -10.84 12.65 7.65
N ASP A 216 -9.70 13.18 7.25
CA ASP A 216 -9.23 12.98 5.88
C ASP A 216 -8.85 11.51 5.70
N LYS A 217 -9.08 10.95 4.50
CA LYS A 217 -8.62 9.59 4.19
C LYS A 217 -7.12 9.57 3.94
N ILE A 218 -6.47 8.50 4.39
CA ILE A 218 -5.02 8.29 4.20
C ILE A 218 -4.68 8.31 2.72
N SER A 219 -5.41 7.55 1.89
CA SER A 219 -5.25 7.49 0.43
C SER A 219 -5.32 8.85 -0.27
N ASP A 220 -6.18 9.77 0.20
CA ASP A 220 -6.32 11.12 -0.36
C ASP A 220 -5.17 12.06 0.04
N ARG A 221 -4.43 11.73 1.10
CA ARG A 221 -3.36 12.56 1.69
C ARG A 221 -1.96 12.00 1.51
N ILE A 222 -1.82 10.79 1.01
CA ILE A 222 -0.54 10.10 0.86
C ILE A 222 0.49 10.91 0.07
N GLU A 223 0.05 11.58 -1.01
CA GLU A 223 0.91 12.46 -1.82
C GLU A 223 1.40 13.67 -1.01
N ALA A 224 0.50 14.33 -0.28
CA ALA A 224 0.86 15.46 0.57
C ALA A 224 1.83 15.05 1.69
N ILE A 225 1.62 13.89 2.30
CA ILE A 225 2.51 13.33 3.33
C ILE A 225 3.91 13.11 2.76
N LYS A 226 4.03 12.53 1.57
CA LYS A 226 5.31 12.31 0.88
C LYS A 226 6.01 13.60 0.45
N ASP A 227 5.25 14.54 -0.09
CA ASP A 227 5.81 15.76 -0.71
C ASP A 227 6.33 16.76 0.32
N TYR A 228 5.69 16.86 1.47
CA TYR A 228 6.15 17.78 2.51
C TYR A 228 7.49 17.35 3.12
N ALA A 229 7.74 16.05 3.27
CA ALA A 229 8.98 15.47 3.81
C ALA A 229 9.45 16.14 5.12
N GLU A 230 8.49 16.54 5.97
CA GLU A 230 8.75 17.12 7.28
C GLU A 230 9.01 16.02 8.33
N ASP A 231 9.72 16.33 9.41
CA ASP A 231 9.97 15.39 10.50
C ASP A 231 8.68 14.89 11.17
N SER A 232 7.64 15.73 11.17
CA SER A 232 6.30 15.39 11.62
C SER A 232 5.26 16.36 11.10
N LEU A 233 4.00 15.90 10.92
CA LEU A 233 2.87 16.70 10.46
C LEU A 233 1.79 16.76 11.56
N PRO A 234 1.32 17.97 11.96
CA PRO A 234 0.26 18.10 12.93
C PRO A 234 -1.09 17.74 12.33
N VAL A 235 -1.88 16.98 13.09
CA VAL A 235 -3.25 16.60 12.75
C VAL A 235 -4.21 17.48 13.52
N LEU A 236 -5.11 18.14 12.80
CA LEU A 236 -6.05 19.11 13.35
C LEU A 236 -7.48 18.59 13.28
N ASN A 237 -8.25 18.86 14.33
CA ASN A 237 -9.70 18.65 14.32
C ASN A 237 -10.44 19.83 13.64
N LYS A 238 -11.76 19.72 13.51
CA LYS A 238 -12.65 20.75 12.94
C LYS A 238 -12.54 22.13 13.61
N ASP A 239 -12.11 22.18 14.87
CA ASP A 239 -11.87 23.42 15.64
C ASP A 239 -10.47 23.99 15.41
N LYS A 240 -9.66 23.43 14.51
CA LYS A 240 -8.25 23.75 14.26
C LYS A 240 -7.34 23.55 15.48
N LYS A 241 -7.67 22.64 16.36
CA LYS A 241 -6.84 22.25 17.50
C LYS A 241 -6.04 21.01 17.12
N ILE A 242 -4.78 20.98 17.54
CA ILE A 242 -3.93 19.81 17.37
C ILE A 242 -4.47 18.69 18.26
N ILE A 243 -4.71 17.53 17.70
CA ILE A 243 -5.12 16.31 18.41
C ILE A 243 -3.98 15.30 18.51
N GLY A 244 -3.03 15.35 17.59
CA GLY A 244 -1.84 14.54 17.52
C GLY A 244 -0.94 14.99 16.39
N ILE A 245 0.09 14.22 16.14
CA ILE A 245 1.00 14.38 15.00
C ILE A 245 1.16 13.02 14.31
N ILE A 246 1.57 13.03 13.05
CA ILE A 246 2.10 11.87 12.35
C ILE A 246 3.61 12.12 12.20
N THR A 247 4.46 11.18 12.63
CA THR A 247 5.90 11.30 12.46
C THR A 247 6.32 10.91 11.05
N ALA A 248 7.57 11.22 10.68
CA ALA A 248 8.11 10.78 9.39
C ALA A 248 8.17 9.25 9.27
N GLN A 249 8.32 8.53 10.39
CA GLN A 249 8.32 7.06 10.42
C GLN A 249 6.91 6.54 10.10
N ASP A 250 5.88 6.97 10.82
CA ASP A 250 4.50 6.56 10.61
C ASP A 250 4.01 6.95 9.21
N ALA A 251 4.48 8.10 8.70
CA ALA A 251 4.20 8.54 7.33
C ALA A 251 4.79 7.58 6.28
N VAL A 252 5.99 7.03 6.49
CA VAL A 252 6.59 6.03 5.60
C VAL A 252 5.84 4.72 5.68
N GLU A 253 5.46 4.28 6.87
CA GLU A 253 4.69 3.06 7.10
C GLU A 253 3.31 3.14 6.43
N ALA A 254 2.56 4.21 6.67
CA ALA A 254 1.27 4.43 6.02
C ALA A 254 1.36 4.47 4.48
N VAL A 255 2.47 5.00 3.91
CA VAL A 255 2.72 4.97 2.46
C VAL A 255 2.98 3.54 1.97
N ASP A 256 3.73 2.75 2.72
CA ASP A 256 4.07 1.37 2.36
C ASP A 256 2.82 0.47 2.41
N ASP A 257 2.01 0.61 3.45
CA ASP A 257 0.75 -0.11 3.63
C ASP A 257 -0.25 0.20 2.52
N GLU A 258 -0.47 1.47 2.19
CA GLU A 258 -1.37 1.87 1.09
C GLU A 258 -0.87 1.31 -0.26
N MET A 259 0.46 1.35 -0.51
CA MET A 259 1.03 0.78 -1.73
C MET A 259 0.89 -0.75 -1.77
N SER A 260 1.03 -1.43 -0.65
CA SER A 260 0.86 -2.88 -0.52
C SER A 260 -0.60 -3.28 -0.72
N GLU A 261 -1.54 -2.53 -0.14
CA GLU A 261 -2.97 -2.74 -0.34
C GLU A 261 -3.39 -2.53 -1.80
N ASP A 262 -2.92 -1.46 -2.44
CA ASP A 262 -3.15 -1.20 -3.86
C ASP A 262 -2.60 -2.31 -4.75
N TYR A 263 -1.42 -2.83 -4.42
CA TYR A 263 -0.82 -3.96 -5.12
C TYR A 263 -1.67 -5.24 -4.98
N ALA A 264 -2.17 -5.52 -3.77
CA ALA A 264 -3.07 -6.62 -3.51
C ALA A 264 -4.39 -6.49 -4.30
N LYS A 265 -5.02 -5.31 -4.28
CA LYS A 265 -6.23 -5.01 -5.06
C LYS A 265 -5.99 -5.16 -6.57
N LEU A 266 -4.86 -4.66 -7.09
CA LEU A 266 -4.48 -4.82 -8.50
C LEU A 266 -4.34 -6.30 -8.88
N ALA A 267 -3.85 -7.15 -7.97
CA ALA A 267 -3.77 -8.60 -8.17
C ALA A 267 -5.14 -9.31 -8.06
N GLY A 268 -6.20 -8.63 -7.61
CA GLY A 268 -7.54 -9.18 -7.42
C GLY A 268 -7.72 -9.84 -6.05
N LEU A 269 -7.00 -9.36 -5.05
CA LEU A 269 -7.19 -9.71 -3.64
C LEU A 269 -8.09 -8.66 -2.96
N SER A 270 -8.72 -9.01 -1.87
CA SER A 270 -9.53 -8.06 -1.08
C SER A 270 -8.71 -7.30 -0.04
N ALA A 271 -7.54 -7.82 0.32
CA ALA A 271 -6.58 -7.21 1.24
C ALA A 271 -5.19 -7.81 1.01
N GLU A 272 -4.19 -7.25 1.61
CA GLU A 272 -2.81 -7.77 1.65
C GLU A 272 -2.76 -9.17 2.26
N GLU A 273 -1.78 -9.98 1.84
CA GLU A 273 -1.59 -11.37 2.29
C GLU A 273 -0.15 -11.60 2.73
N ASP A 274 0.05 -12.11 3.94
CA ASP A 274 1.36 -12.43 4.51
C ASP A 274 1.67 -13.95 4.40
N LEU A 275 2.97 -14.26 4.40
CA LEU A 275 3.50 -15.63 4.33
C LEU A 275 2.99 -16.50 5.49
N ASN A 276 2.85 -15.95 6.68
CA ASN A 276 2.48 -16.66 7.91
C ASN A 276 0.96 -16.74 8.13
N GLU A 277 0.18 -16.14 7.24
CA GLU A 277 -1.27 -16.11 7.35
C GLU A 277 -1.90 -17.50 7.25
N SER A 278 -3.03 -17.70 7.95
CA SER A 278 -3.74 -18.98 7.88
C SER A 278 -4.34 -19.22 6.49
N THR A 279 -4.36 -20.48 6.04
CA THR A 279 -4.98 -20.86 4.76
C THR A 279 -6.45 -20.40 4.65
N ASN A 280 -7.18 -20.36 5.77
CA ASN A 280 -8.58 -19.95 5.77
C ASN A 280 -8.72 -18.45 5.51
N ASP A 281 -7.83 -17.63 6.02
CA ASP A 281 -7.85 -16.19 5.82
C ASP A 281 -7.39 -15.82 4.41
N SER A 282 -6.37 -16.49 3.87
CA SER A 282 -6.00 -16.37 2.45
C SER A 282 -7.17 -16.74 1.52
N ILE A 283 -7.95 -17.79 1.84
CA ILE A 283 -9.15 -18.15 1.07
C ILE A 283 -10.19 -17.02 1.12
N LYS A 284 -10.44 -16.43 2.29
CA LYS A 284 -11.41 -15.34 2.44
C LYS A 284 -11.02 -14.11 1.60
N LYS A 285 -9.73 -13.81 1.51
CA LYS A 285 -9.21 -12.69 0.73
C LYS A 285 -9.29 -12.91 -0.78
N ARG A 286 -9.17 -14.15 -1.26
CA ARG A 286 -9.15 -14.50 -2.69
C ARG A 286 -10.52 -14.90 -3.25
N LEU A 287 -11.30 -15.67 -2.49
CA LEU A 287 -12.53 -16.31 -2.98
C LEU A 287 -13.60 -15.35 -3.49
N PRO A 288 -13.87 -14.19 -2.86
CA PRO A 288 -14.90 -13.27 -3.35
C PRO A 288 -14.66 -12.84 -4.80
N TRP A 289 -13.43 -12.44 -5.13
CA TRP A 289 -13.05 -12.05 -6.48
C TRP A 289 -13.14 -13.22 -7.46
N LEU A 290 -12.68 -14.41 -7.08
CA LEU A 290 -12.75 -15.60 -7.92
C LEU A 290 -14.20 -15.97 -8.27
N ILE A 291 -15.14 -15.78 -7.34
CA ILE A 291 -16.58 -16.02 -7.59
C ILE A 291 -17.11 -15.00 -8.61
N ILE A 292 -16.79 -13.72 -8.47
CA ILE A 292 -17.19 -12.67 -9.42
C ILE A 292 -16.65 -13.01 -10.82
N LEU A 293 -15.36 -13.33 -10.91
CA LEU A 293 -14.70 -13.67 -12.17
C LEU A 293 -15.28 -14.96 -12.81
N LEU A 294 -15.69 -15.94 -12.00
CA LEU A 294 -16.38 -17.14 -12.51
C LEU A 294 -17.67 -16.78 -13.23
N PHE A 295 -18.51 -15.92 -12.63
CA PHE A 295 -19.75 -15.47 -13.27
C PHE A 295 -19.50 -14.63 -14.52
N LEU A 296 -18.52 -13.73 -14.49
CA LEU A 296 -18.13 -12.96 -15.67
C LEU A 296 -17.59 -13.87 -16.78
N GLY A 297 -16.78 -14.88 -16.44
CA GLY A 297 -16.30 -15.89 -17.39
C GLY A 297 -17.43 -16.69 -18.04
N MET A 298 -18.53 -16.99 -17.30
CA MET A 298 -19.73 -17.59 -17.87
C MET A 298 -20.41 -16.69 -18.91
N VAL A 299 -20.43 -15.37 -18.68
CA VAL A 299 -20.94 -14.40 -19.65
C VAL A 299 -20.07 -14.42 -20.92
N VAL A 300 -18.74 -14.37 -20.78
CA VAL A 300 -17.82 -14.48 -21.93
C VAL A 300 -18.05 -15.76 -22.70
N SER A 301 -18.18 -16.91 -22.02
CA SER A 301 -18.46 -18.20 -22.64
C SER A 301 -19.80 -18.21 -23.41
N SER A 302 -20.82 -17.55 -22.88
CA SER A 302 -22.12 -17.43 -23.54
C SER A 302 -22.02 -16.60 -24.83
N VAL A 303 -21.21 -15.54 -24.82
CA VAL A 303 -20.95 -14.73 -26.02
C VAL A 303 -20.16 -15.50 -27.06
N VAL A 304 -19.15 -16.30 -26.66
CA VAL A 304 -18.44 -17.22 -27.60
C VAL A 304 -19.43 -18.17 -28.25
N GLY A 305 -20.36 -18.74 -27.49
CA GLY A 305 -21.42 -19.60 -28.02
C GLY A 305 -22.31 -18.95 -29.09
N ALA A 306 -22.56 -17.65 -28.99
CA ALA A 306 -23.30 -16.90 -30.01
C ALA A 306 -22.60 -16.87 -31.40
N PHE A 307 -21.28 -17.08 -31.43
CA PHE A 307 -20.47 -17.15 -32.66
C PHE A 307 -20.22 -18.60 -33.16
N GLU A 308 -20.91 -19.62 -32.60
CA GLU A 308 -20.73 -21.01 -33.00
C GLU A 308 -20.90 -21.21 -34.50
N GLY A 309 -21.81 -20.49 -35.14
CA GLY A 309 -22.00 -20.49 -36.58
C GLY A 309 -20.77 -20.11 -37.40
N VAL A 310 -19.99 -19.13 -36.92
CA VAL A 310 -18.72 -18.69 -37.55
C VAL A 310 -17.67 -19.78 -37.45
N VAL A 311 -17.56 -20.40 -36.28
CA VAL A 311 -16.62 -21.49 -36.02
C VAL A 311 -16.97 -22.75 -36.85
N ALA A 312 -18.25 -23.06 -37.01
CA ALA A 312 -18.70 -24.20 -37.80
C ALA A 312 -18.34 -24.05 -39.30
N ILE A 313 -18.40 -22.82 -39.81
CA ILE A 313 -18.06 -22.50 -41.23
C ILE A 313 -16.55 -22.51 -41.44
N LEU A 314 -15.78 -21.92 -40.52
CA LEU A 314 -14.32 -21.75 -40.64
C LEU A 314 -13.59 -22.17 -39.36
N PRO A 315 -13.43 -23.48 -39.09
CA PRO A 315 -12.86 -23.98 -37.83
C PRO A 315 -11.45 -23.48 -37.51
N VAL A 316 -10.66 -23.05 -38.52
CA VAL A 316 -9.30 -22.54 -38.31
C VAL A 316 -9.28 -21.26 -37.46
N VAL A 317 -10.40 -20.50 -37.41
CA VAL A 317 -10.53 -19.26 -36.62
C VAL A 317 -10.35 -19.55 -35.13
N ILE A 318 -10.89 -20.67 -34.62
CA ILE A 318 -10.77 -21.01 -33.20
C ILE A 318 -9.32 -21.21 -32.74
N CYS A 319 -8.41 -21.60 -33.66
CA CYS A 319 -7.00 -21.83 -33.33
C CYS A 319 -6.29 -20.55 -32.85
N PHE A 320 -6.78 -19.38 -33.23
CA PHE A 320 -6.14 -18.11 -32.94
C PHE A 320 -6.91 -17.26 -31.91
N GLN A 321 -8.03 -17.76 -31.39
CA GLN A 321 -8.81 -17.08 -30.36
C GLN A 321 -7.94 -16.75 -29.15
N SER A 322 -7.26 -17.74 -28.57
CA SER A 322 -6.43 -17.54 -27.39
C SER A 322 -5.35 -16.49 -27.57
N LEU A 323 -4.76 -16.39 -28.78
CA LEU A 323 -3.76 -15.35 -29.10
C LEU A 323 -4.37 -13.95 -28.97
N ILE A 324 -5.58 -13.76 -29.47
CA ILE A 324 -6.24 -12.43 -29.44
C ILE A 324 -6.67 -12.07 -28.02
N LEU A 325 -7.26 -13.03 -27.30
CA LEU A 325 -7.70 -12.81 -25.90
C LEU A 325 -6.52 -12.50 -24.98
N ASP A 326 -5.46 -13.31 -25.05
CA ASP A 326 -4.25 -13.13 -24.24
C ASP A 326 -3.61 -11.75 -24.47
N MET A 327 -3.43 -11.37 -25.72
CA MET A 327 -2.82 -10.08 -26.05
C MET A 327 -3.71 -8.89 -25.65
N ALA A 328 -5.03 -9.01 -25.79
CA ALA A 328 -5.99 -7.99 -25.37
C ALA A 328 -5.98 -7.83 -23.85
N GLY A 329 -6.01 -8.93 -23.08
CA GLY A 329 -5.93 -8.94 -21.64
C GLY A 329 -4.63 -8.29 -21.13
N ASN A 330 -3.49 -8.71 -21.66
CA ASN A 330 -2.18 -8.19 -21.28
C ASN A 330 -2.06 -6.67 -21.54
N VAL A 331 -2.49 -6.18 -22.69
CA VAL A 331 -2.43 -4.75 -23.00
C VAL A 331 -3.39 -3.95 -22.12
N GLY A 332 -4.57 -4.48 -21.83
CA GLY A 332 -5.52 -3.85 -20.93
C GLY A 332 -4.96 -3.72 -19.49
N THR A 333 -4.32 -4.77 -19.01
CA THR A 333 -3.66 -4.75 -17.68
C THR A 333 -2.48 -3.77 -17.64
N GLN A 334 -1.71 -3.63 -18.74
CA GLN A 334 -0.65 -2.62 -18.82
C GLN A 334 -1.21 -1.20 -18.75
N SER A 335 -2.29 -0.90 -19.50
CA SER A 335 -2.94 0.41 -19.47
C SER A 335 -3.60 0.69 -18.11
N LEU A 336 -4.16 -0.35 -17.46
CA LEU A 336 -4.67 -0.28 -16.08
C LEU A 336 -3.56 0.16 -15.11
N ALA A 337 -2.43 -0.56 -15.09
CA ALA A 337 -1.33 -0.27 -14.18
C ALA A 337 -0.79 1.15 -14.35
N VAL A 338 -0.63 1.62 -15.59
CA VAL A 338 -0.23 3.01 -15.88
C VAL A 338 -1.28 4.00 -15.35
N THR A 339 -2.55 3.70 -15.54
CA THR A 339 -3.64 4.61 -15.14
C THR A 339 -3.77 4.71 -13.63
N ILE A 340 -3.73 3.58 -12.90
CA ILE A 340 -3.72 3.57 -11.42
C ILE A 340 -2.51 4.39 -10.93
N ARG A 341 -1.32 4.11 -11.42
CA ARG A 341 -0.10 4.81 -11.04
C ARG A 341 -0.22 6.34 -11.19
N VAL A 342 -0.79 6.81 -12.31
CA VAL A 342 -0.97 8.24 -12.57
C VAL A 342 -2.06 8.84 -11.69
N LEU A 343 -3.10 8.07 -11.35
CA LEU A 343 -4.17 8.52 -10.44
C LEU A 343 -3.69 8.66 -9.00
N MET A 344 -2.72 7.85 -8.58
CA MET A 344 -2.12 7.91 -7.24
C MET A 344 -1.16 9.09 -7.05
N ASP A 345 -0.43 9.46 -8.09
CA ASP A 345 0.65 10.45 -8.00
C ASP A 345 0.22 11.89 -8.38
N GLU A 346 -0.97 12.10 -8.96
CA GLU A 346 -1.32 13.41 -9.54
C GLU A 346 -2.80 13.78 -9.33
N ASN A 347 -3.04 14.98 -8.80
CA ASN A 347 -4.34 15.63 -8.81
C ASN A 347 -4.74 16.03 -10.23
N LEU A 348 -5.21 15.06 -11.02
CA LEU A 348 -5.48 15.20 -12.45
C LEU A 348 -6.67 16.10 -12.76
N SER A 349 -6.44 17.15 -13.53
CA SER A 349 -7.52 17.91 -14.16
C SER A 349 -8.27 17.06 -15.20
N GLY A 350 -9.48 17.48 -15.57
CA GLY A 350 -10.23 16.81 -16.65
C GLY A 350 -9.48 16.78 -17.99
N ALA A 351 -8.63 17.78 -18.26
CA ALA A 351 -7.79 17.83 -19.45
C ALA A 351 -6.66 16.79 -19.41
N ASP A 352 -6.06 16.58 -18.23
CA ASP A 352 -4.99 15.59 -18.05
C ASP A 352 -5.54 14.17 -18.16
N LYS A 353 -6.72 13.90 -17.60
CA LYS A 353 -7.44 12.62 -17.79
C LYS A 353 -7.68 12.32 -19.28
N LEU A 354 -8.13 13.30 -20.05
CA LEU A 354 -8.32 13.13 -21.50
C LEU A 354 -7.00 12.91 -22.24
N ARG A 355 -5.92 13.60 -21.82
CA ARG A 355 -4.58 13.44 -22.37
C ARG A 355 -4.02 12.04 -22.08
N LEU A 356 -4.26 11.49 -20.89
CA LEU A 356 -3.89 10.13 -20.52
C LEU A 356 -4.59 9.12 -21.44
N VAL A 357 -5.92 9.21 -21.61
CA VAL A 357 -6.68 8.35 -22.53
C VAL A 357 -6.12 8.42 -23.95
N ALA A 358 -5.88 9.62 -24.46
CA ALA A 358 -5.33 9.81 -25.81
C ALA A 358 -3.91 9.22 -25.95
N LYS A 359 -3.09 9.30 -24.91
CA LYS A 359 -1.75 8.72 -24.86
C LYS A 359 -1.84 7.19 -24.91
N GLU A 360 -2.64 6.57 -24.06
CA GLU A 360 -2.78 5.11 -24.00
C GLU A 360 -3.39 4.55 -25.30
N MET A 361 -4.38 5.21 -25.90
CA MET A 361 -4.89 4.84 -27.23
C MET A 361 -3.80 4.90 -28.31
N LYS A 362 -2.95 5.92 -28.28
CA LYS A 362 -1.83 6.03 -29.23
C LYS A 362 -0.81 4.90 -29.04
N VAL A 363 -0.49 4.57 -27.80
CA VAL A 363 0.39 3.43 -27.47
C VAL A 363 -0.24 2.12 -27.96
N GLY A 364 -1.53 1.91 -27.67
CA GLY A 364 -2.30 0.75 -28.13
C GLY A 364 -2.32 0.65 -29.67
N PHE A 365 -2.52 1.75 -30.38
CA PHE A 365 -2.46 1.78 -31.85
C PHE A 365 -1.06 1.41 -32.38
N CYS A 366 0.01 1.95 -31.82
CA CYS A 366 1.36 1.65 -32.24
C CYS A 366 1.73 0.17 -31.99
N ASN A 367 1.46 -0.33 -30.79
CA ASN A 367 1.71 -1.71 -30.41
C ASN A 367 0.85 -2.67 -31.24
N GLY A 368 -0.44 -2.38 -31.39
CA GLY A 368 -1.38 -3.16 -32.18
C GLY A 368 -0.99 -3.23 -33.66
N SER A 369 -0.49 -2.12 -34.24
CA SER A 369 -0.02 -2.08 -35.61
C SER A 369 1.23 -2.96 -35.80
N LEU A 370 2.21 -2.85 -34.90
CA LEU A 370 3.43 -3.65 -34.95
C LEU A 370 3.12 -5.14 -34.81
N LEU A 371 2.34 -5.49 -33.77
CA LEU A 371 1.97 -6.88 -33.49
C LEU A 371 1.03 -7.44 -34.56
N GLY A 372 0.11 -6.65 -35.10
CA GLY A 372 -0.79 -7.03 -36.19
C GLY A 372 -0.04 -7.38 -37.48
N VAL A 373 0.96 -6.56 -37.87
CA VAL A 373 1.83 -6.84 -39.02
C VAL A 373 2.68 -8.09 -38.76
N MET A 374 3.26 -8.22 -37.58
CA MET A 374 4.04 -9.40 -37.23
C MET A 374 3.20 -10.69 -37.27
N THR A 375 1.99 -10.62 -36.71
CA THR A 375 1.01 -11.71 -36.73
C THR A 375 0.63 -12.08 -38.17
N PHE A 376 0.34 -11.09 -39.04
CA PHE A 376 0.02 -11.30 -40.43
C PHE A 376 1.13 -12.11 -41.12
N LEU A 377 2.40 -11.73 -40.97
CA LEU A 377 3.52 -12.38 -41.64
C LEU A 377 3.77 -13.81 -41.06
N VAL A 378 3.86 -13.92 -39.73
CA VAL A 378 4.21 -15.20 -39.07
C VAL A 378 3.08 -16.21 -39.22
N LEU A 379 1.83 -15.82 -38.98
CA LEU A 379 0.71 -16.73 -39.12
C LEU A 379 0.38 -17.08 -40.57
N GLY A 380 0.59 -16.14 -41.53
CA GLY A 380 0.43 -16.44 -42.94
C GLY A 380 1.30 -17.61 -43.35
N ILE A 381 2.58 -17.58 -43.00
CA ILE A 381 3.54 -18.67 -43.23
C ILE A 381 3.12 -19.94 -42.46
N TYR A 382 2.78 -19.82 -41.18
CA TYR A 382 2.37 -20.96 -40.36
C TYR A 382 1.14 -21.68 -40.91
N ILE A 383 0.10 -20.94 -41.31
CA ILE A 383 -1.13 -21.52 -41.85
C ILE A 383 -0.87 -22.23 -43.16
N ALA A 384 -0.07 -21.63 -44.03
CA ALA A 384 0.28 -22.26 -45.32
C ALA A 384 1.09 -23.54 -45.16
N LEU A 385 2.10 -23.56 -44.29
CA LEU A 385 3.02 -24.69 -44.13
C LEU A 385 2.44 -25.80 -43.24
N PHE A 386 1.73 -25.48 -42.17
CA PHE A 386 1.33 -26.47 -41.17
C PHE A 386 -0.17 -26.82 -41.21
N LYS A 387 -1.02 -25.94 -41.72
CA LYS A 387 -2.47 -26.19 -41.82
C LYS A 387 -2.92 -26.58 -43.24
N GLY A 388 -2.02 -26.54 -44.23
CA GLY A 388 -2.28 -26.99 -45.57
C GLY A 388 -3.20 -26.08 -46.42
N TYR A 389 -3.40 -24.84 -46.04
CA TYR A 389 -4.16 -23.86 -46.81
C TYR A 389 -3.31 -23.29 -47.94
N ALA A 390 -3.96 -22.96 -49.06
CA ALA A 390 -3.29 -22.22 -50.15
C ALA A 390 -2.77 -20.87 -49.61
N MET A 391 -1.63 -20.42 -50.11
CA MET A 391 -0.96 -19.18 -49.64
C MET A 391 -1.92 -17.98 -49.65
N GLY A 392 -2.76 -17.82 -50.67
CA GLY A 392 -3.73 -16.73 -50.74
C GLY A 392 -4.74 -16.77 -49.60
N THR A 393 -5.31 -17.94 -49.32
CA THR A 393 -6.25 -18.14 -48.21
C THR A 393 -5.55 -17.97 -46.86
N ALA A 394 -4.31 -18.48 -46.73
CA ALA A 394 -3.53 -18.30 -45.52
C ALA A 394 -3.26 -16.81 -45.19
N LEU A 395 -2.97 -15.99 -46.20
CA LEU A 395 -2.75 -14.56 -46.08
C LEU A 395 -4.07 -13.81 -45.69
N LEU A 396 -5.21 -14.22 -46.25
CA LEU A 396 -6.49 -13.64 -45.88
C LEU A 396 -6.89 -13.93 -44.42
N ILE A 397 -6.68 -15.18 -43.99
CA ILE A 397 -6.94 -15.56 -42.59
C ILE A 397 -5.98 -14.83 -41.66
N SER A 398 -4.67 -14.84 -41.91
CA SER A 398 -3.69 -14.15 -41.08
C SER A 398 -3.89 -12.62 -41.07
N GLY A 399 -4.33 -12.02 -42.16
CA GLY A 399 -4.70 -10.63 -42.28
C GLY A 399 -5.89 -10.28 -41.40
N CYS A 400 -6.91 -11.12 -41.42
CA CYS A 400 -8.06 -10.98 -40.51
C CYS A 400 -7.63 -11.05 -39.03
N VAL A 401 -6.80 -12.03 -38.65
CA VAL A 401 -6.27 -12.16 -37.28
C VAL A 401 -5.45 -10.92 -36.90
N GLY A 402 -4.57 -10.43 -37.79
CA GLY A 402 -3.77 -9.23 -37.53
C GLY A 402 -4.58 -7.95 -37.35
N ILE A 403 -5.63 -7.76 -38.18
CA ILE A 403 -6.55 -6.61 -38.05
C ILE A 403 -7.37 -6.75 -36.74
N SER A 404 -7.84 -7.94 -36.43
CA SER A 404 -8.59 -8.21 -35.21
C SER A 404 -7.74 -7.91 -33.96
N LEU A 405 -6.45 -8.32 -34.00
CA LEU A 405 -5.49 -8.03 -32.94
C LEU A 405 -5.27 -6.52 -32.75
N LEU A 406 -5.06 -5.78 -33.84
CA LEU A 406 -4.92 -4.32 -33.80
C LEU A 406 -6.14 -3.66 -33.13
N VAL A 407 -7.34 -4.00 -33.59
CA VAL A 407 -8.58 -3.40 -33.06
C VAL A 407 -8.80 -3.80 -31.62
N ALA A 408 -8.61 -5.07 -31.26
CA ALA A 408 -8.73 -5.55 -29.89
C ALA A 408 -7.75 -4.83 -28.94
N ILE A 409 -6.50 -4.65 -29.31
CA ILE A 409 -5.48 -3.93 -28.53
C ILE A 409 -5.88 -2.47 -28.30
N ILE A 410 -6.36 -1.76 -29.31
CA ILE A 410 -6.80 -0.36 -29.15
C ILE A 410 -7.95 -0.25 -28.16
N ILE A 411 -8.96 -1.13 -28.31
CA ILE A 411 -10.12 -1.13 -27.42
C ILE A 411 -9.72 -1.53 -25.99
N SER A 412 -8.85 -2.52 -25.87
CA SER A 412 -8.35 -2.98 -24.56
C SER A 412 -7.54 -1.91 -23.82
N SER A 413 -6.69 -1.14 -24.53
CA SER A 413 -6.01 0.02 -23.94
C SER A 413 -7.01 1.07 -23.46
N LEU A 414 -8.07 1.31 -24.24
CA LEU A 414 -9.13 2.24 -23.87
C LEU A 414 -9.89 1.76 -22.63
N VAL A 415 -10.29 0.50 -22.58
CA VAL A 415 -10.98 -0.10 -21.43
C VAL A 415 -10.10 -0.06 -20.18
N GLY A 416 -8.85 -0.49 -20.29
CA GLY A 416 -7.88 -0.49 -19.19
C GLY A 416 -7.61 0.92 -18.61
N THR A 417 -7.85 1.97 -19.42
CA THR A 417 -7.72 3.36 -18.95
C THR A 417 -9.05 3.92 -18.43
N LEU A 418 -10.17 3.69 -19.14
CA LEU A 418 -11.45 4.29 -18.78
C LEU A 418 -12.07 3.69 -17.52
N VAL A 419 -11.91 2.39 -17.27
CA VAL A 419 -12.52 1.72 -16.11
C VAL A 419 -12.00 2.30 -14.78
N PRO A 420 -10.67 2.41 -14.53
CA PRO A 420 -10.19 3.02 -13.30
C PRO A 420 -10.52 4.52 -13.21
N LEU A 421 -10.50 5.27 -14.32
CA LEU A 421 -10.94 6.67 -14.35
C LEU A 421 -12.43 6.82 -13.99
N LEU A 422 -13.27 5.86 -14.38
CA LEU A 422 -14.69 5.85 -14.01
C LEU A 422 -14.86 5.55 -12.53
N PHE A 423 -14.13 4.58 -11.99
CA PHE A 423 -14.15 4.22 -10.56
C PHE A 423 -13.74 5.42 -9.71
N HIS A 424 -12.62 6.05 -10.03
CA HIS A 424 -12.20 7.29 -9.38
C HIS A 424 -13.28 8.40 -9.45
N LYS A 425 -14.00 8.55 -10.58
CA LYS A 425 -15.04 9.56 -10.72
C LYS A 425 -16.26 9.31 -9.84
N ILE A 426 -16.56 8.07 -9.51
CA ILE A 426 -17.70 7.68 -8.66
C ILE A 426 -17.27 7.40 -7.22
N ASN A 427 -16.06 7.87 -6.84
CA ASN A 427 -15.44 7.68 -5.53
C ASN A 427 -15.32 6.21 -5.12
N ILE A 428 -15.03 5.33 -6.07
CA ILE A 428 -14.57 3.97 -5.82
C ILE A 428 -13.06 3.95 -6.07
N ASP A 429 -12.33 3.28 -5.21
CA ASP A 429 -10.89 3.11 -5.35
C ASP A 429 -10.54 2.53 -6.74
N PRO A 430 -9.70 3.22 -7.53
CA PRO A 430 -9.29 2.75 -8.86
C PRO A 430 -8.59 1.40 -8.87
N ALA A 431 -7.88 1.03 -7.79
CA ALA A 431 -7.16 -0.24 -7.67
C ALA A 431 -8.12 -1.45 -7.66
N VAL A 432 -9.37 -1.25 -7.23
CA VAL A 432 -10.45 -2.26 -7.32
C VAL A 432 -10.74 -2.67 -8.77
N ALA A 433 -10.39 -1.86 -9.78
CA ALA A 433 -10.43 -2.24 -11.19
C ALA A 433 -9.33 -3.26 -11.54
N SER A 434 -9.20 -4.29 -10.74
CA SER A 434 -8.10 -5.28 -10.72
C SER A 434 -7.71 -5.84 -12.09
N GLY A 435 -6.46 -6.31 -12.21
CA GLY A 435 -5.96 -6.96 -13.42
C GLY A 435 -6.88 -8.09 -13.93
N PRO A 436 -7.30 -9.03 -13.08
CA PRO A 436 -8.23 -10.10 -13.47
C PRO A 436 -9.60 -9.60 -13.96
N LEU A 437 -10.15 -8.54 -13.38
CA LEU A 437 -11.40 -7.93 -13.84
C LEU A 437 -11.23 -7.33 -15.24
N ILE A 438 -10.18 -6.52 -15.42
CA ILE A 438 -9.89 -5.90 -16.73
C ILE A 438 -9.60 -6.96 -17.79
N THR A 439 -8.87 -8.02 -17.45
CA THR A 439 -8.64 -9.15 -18.39
C THR A 439 -9.96 -9.76 -18.83
N THR A 440 -10.88 -10.06 -17.90
CA THR A 440 -12.18 -10.67 -18.23
C THR A 440 -13.06 -9.75 -19.09
N VAL A 441 -13.05 -8.44 -18.82
CA VAL A 441 -13.77 -7.46 -19.67
C VAL A 441 -13.14 -7.40 -21.06
N ASN A 442 -11.82 -7.42 -21.16
CA ASN A 442 -11.10 -7.42 -22.42
C ASN A 442 -11.28 -8.72 -23.21
N ASP A 443 -11.44 -9.86 -22.55
CA ASP A 443 -11.79 -11.12 -23.20
C ASP A 443 -13.13 -11.02 -23.94
N LEU A 444 -14.15 -10.40 -23.30
CA LEU A 444 -15.42 -10.13 -23.95
C LEU A 444 -15.25 -9.26 -25.20
N VAL A 445 -14.52 -8.15 -25.07
CA VAL A 445 -14.20 -7.24 -26.18
C VAL A 445 -13.46 -7.97 -27.29
N ALA A 446 -12.46 -8.77 -26.94
CA ALA A 446 -11.62 -9.51 -27.89
C ALA A 446 -12.43 -10.56 -28.67
N VAL A 447 -13.31 -11.30 -27.97
CA VAL A 447 -14.21 -12.29 -28.59
C VAL A 447 -15.13 -11.63 -29.62
N VAL A 448 -15.84 -10.56 -29.23
CA VAL A 448 -16.76 -9.87 -30.12
C VAL A 448 -16.02 -9.27 -31.31
N THR A 449 -14.87 -8.63 -31.08
CA THR A 449 -14.04 -8.05 -32.14
C THR A 449 -13.54 -9.12 -33.11
N TYR A 450 -12.97 -10.20 -32.57
CA TYR A 450 -12.36 -11.23 -33.39
C TYR A 450 -13.37 -12.00 -34.24
N TYR A 451 -14.38 -12.56 -33.61
CA TYR A 451 -15.39 -13.32 -34.35
C TYR A 451 -16.29 -12.44 -35.23
N GLY A 452 -16.56 -11.19 -34.77
CA GLY A 452 -17.28 -10.22 -35.61
C GLY A 452 -16.50 -9.85 -36.87
N LEU A 453 -15.21 -9.58 -36.75
CA LEU A 453 -14.34 -9.32 -37.93
C LEU A 453 -14.10 -10.56 -38.77
N ALA A 454 -13.99 -11.74 -38.17
CA ALA A 454 -13.86 -13.00 -38.90
C ALA A 454 -15.14 -13.27 -39.73
N TRP A 455 -16.31 -13.08 -39.16
CA TRP A 455 -17.58 -13.17 -39.87
C TRP A 455 -17.63 -12.18 -41.02
N LEU A 456 -17.39 -10.89 -40.73
CA LEU A 456 -17.50 -9.83 -41.71
C LEU A 456 -16.48 -9.97 -42.86
N LEU A 457 -15.20 -10.18 -42.54
CA LEU A 457 -14.12 -10.19 -43.53
C LEU A 457 -14.06 -11.52 -44.27
N LEU A 458 -14.02 -12.66 -43.57
CA LEU A 458 -13.73 -13.96 -44.16
C LEU A 458 -14.99 -14.60 -44.79
N ILE A 459 -16.18 -14.37 -44.23
CA ILE A 459 -17.41 -14.99 -44.73
C ILE A 459 -18.15 -14.05 -45.66
N GLU A 460 -18.47 -12.80 -45.24
CA GLU A 460 -19.30 -11.90 -46.03
C GLU A 460 -18.53 -11.22 -47.18
N ILE A 461 -17.27 -10.73 -46.93
CA ILE A 461 -16.53 -9.96 -47.94
C ILE A 461 -15.71 -10.89 -48.84
N PHE A 462 -14.86 -11.76 -48.27
CA PHE A 462 -13.94 -12.59 -49.05
C PHE A 462 -14.53 -13.93 -49.48
N GLN A 463 -15.67 -14.34 -48.89
CA GLN A 463 -16.38 -15.58 -49.24
C GLN A 463 -15.44 -16.78 -49.35
N ILE A 464 -14.64 -17.02 -48.29
CA ILE A 464 -13.58 -18.08 -48.25
C ILE A 464 -14.17 -19.48 -48.11
N ILE A 465 -15.37 -19.73 -48.52
CA ILE A 465 -16.03 -21.04 -48.45
C ILE A 465 -16.12 -21.64 -49.86
#